data_75e0bc088c7ae770366884070bbd88db
#
_entry.id   75e0bc088c7ae770366884070bbd88db
#
_cell.length_a   1.000
_cell.length_b   1.000
_cell.length_c   1.000
_cell.angle_alpha   90.00
_cell.angle_beta   90.00
_cell.angle_gamma   90.00
#
_symmetry.space_group_name_H-M   'P 1'
#
loop_
_entity.id
_entity.type
_entity.pdbx_description
1 polymer ?
#
loop_
_entity_poly.entity_id
_entity_poly.type
_entity_poly.pdbx_seq_one_letter_code
_entity_poly.pdbx_strand_id
1 'polypeptide(L)' 'MGESLVVKAKIKDVAKGFNVSGDFADALSDVVERKVKQACERAEANGRKTVMAKDL' A
#
# COMPACT_ATOMS: atom_id res chain seq x y z
N MET A 1 -5.49 15.17 7.05
CA MET A 1 -5.72 13.78 6.82
C MET A 1 -6.02 13.47 5.37
N GLY A 2 -5.22 12.70 4.72
CA GLY A 2 -5.43 12.37 3.33
C GLY A 2 -6.38 11.21 3.12
N GLU A 3 -6.58 10.87 1.87
CA GLU A 3 -7.36 9.72 1.53
C GLU A 3 -6.60 8.45 1.86
N SER A 4 -7.34 7.42 2.27
CA SER A 4 -6.75 6.12 2.52
C SER A 4 -6.34 5.48 1.20
N LEU A 5 -5.15 4.89 1.15
CA LEU A 5 -4.67 4.19 -0.03
C LEU A 5 -5.16 2.76 -0.10
N VAL A 6 -5.93 2.33 0.90
CA VAL A 6 -6.46 0.98 0.97
C VAL A 6 -7.96 1.02 1.20
N VAL A 7 -8.64 -0.03 0.75
CA VAL A 7 -10.08 -0.16 0.93
C VAL A 7 -10.34 -0.97 2.19
N LYS A 8 -10.97 -0.34 3.18
CA LYS A 8 -11.20 -0.96 4.48
C LYS A 8 -12.01 -2.26 4.39
N ALA A 9 -13.01 -2.31 3.51
CA ALA A 9 -13.82 -3.51 3.34
C ALA A 9 -12.98 -4.70 2.87
N LYS A 10 -12.01 -4.44 1.99
CA LYS A 10 -11.12 -5.48 1.51
C LYS A 10 -10.19 -5.99 2.60
N ILE A 11 -9.77 -5.10 3.49
CA ILE A 11 -8.93 -5.48 4.63
C ILE A 11 -9.69 -6.50 5.49
N LYS A 12 -10.95 -6.23 5.77
CA LYS A 12 -11.77 -7.13 6.57
C LYS A 12 -11.97 -8.47 5.89
N ASP A 13 -12.13 -8.47 4.57
CA ASP A 13 -12.27 -9.71 3.81
C ASP A 13 -11.01 -10.58 3.91
N VAL A 14 -9.85 -9.96 3.84
CA VAL A 14 -8.57 -10.67 3.91
C VAL A 14 -8.31 -11.15 5.34
N ALA A 15 -8.69 -10.35 6.33
CA ALA A 15 -8.44 -10.65 7.74
C ALA A 15 -9.59 -11.42 8.37
N LYS A 16 -10.14 -12.38 7.66
CA LYS A 16 -11.24 -13.20 8.16
C LYS A 16 -10.93 -13.79 9.53
N GLY A 17 -11.89 -13.68 10.44
CA GLY A 17 -11.73 -14.22 11.78
C GLY A 17 -10.98 -13.31 12.73
N PHE A 18 -10.52 -12.17 12.28
CA PHE A 18 -9.82 -11.20 13.10
C PHE A 18 -10.61 -9.89 13.16
N ASN A 19 -10.50 -9.21 14.28
CA ASN A 19 -11.00 -7.85 14.37
C ASN A 19 -9.92 -6.91 13.82
N VAL A 20 -10.38 -5.88 13.12
CA VAL A 20 -9.47 -4.88 12.55
C VAL A 20 -9.66 -3.59 13.33
N SER A 21 -8.58 -3.09 13.95
CA SER A 21 -8.66 -1.87 14.74
C SER A 21 -8.91 -0.66 13.85
N GLY A 22 -9.43 0.41 14.46
CA GLY A 22 -9.80 1.60 13.70
C GLY A 22 -8.64 2.29 13.01
N ASP A 23 -7.43 2.17 13.57
CA ASP A 23 -6.25 2.81 13.01
C ASP A 23 -5.42 1.89 12.11
N PHE A 24 -5.86 0.63 11.97
CA PHE A 24 -5.10 -0.34 11.17
C PHE A 24 -5.04 0.09 9.70
N ALA A 25 -6.16 0.54 9.15
CA ALA A 25 -6.22 0.96 7.75
C ALA A 25 -5.31 2.17 7.49
N ASP A 26 -5.24 3.10 8.45
CA ASP A 26 -4.38 4.27 8.31
C ASP A 26 -2.90 3.86 8.34
N ALA A 27 -2.54 2.98 9.26
CA ALA A 27 -1.17 2.48 9.35
C ALA A 27 -0.80 1.70 8.09
N LEU A 28 -1.72 0.89 7.58
CA LEU A 28 -1.49 0.12 6.36
C LEU A 28 -1.34 1.05 5.15
N SER A 29 -2.13 2.13 5.12
CA SER A 29 -2.03 3.13 4.06
C SER A 29 -0.63 3.74 4.01
N ASP A 30 -0.04 4.02 5.18
CA ASP A 30 1.32 4.55 5.26
C ASP A 30 2.34 3.54 4.72
N VAL A 31 2.14 2.25 5.02
CA VAL A 31 3.01 1.19 4.50
C VAL A 31 2.92 1.12 2.97
N VAL A 32 1.69 1.18 2.45
CA VAL A 32 1.46 1.17 1.01
C VAL A 32 2.15 2.35 0.34
N GLU A 33 2.01 3.54 0.93
CA GLU A 33 2.63 4.74 0.38
C GLU A 33 4.14 4.58 0.30
N ARG A 34 4.76 4.06 1.36
CA ARG A 34 6.19 3.81 1.38
C ARG A 34 6.62 2.83 0.30
N LYS A 35 5.86 1.73 0.15
CA LYS A 35 6.15 0.72 -0.87
C LYS A 35 6.05 1.28 -2.27
N VAL A 36 5.05 2.12 -2.52
CA VAL A 36 4.89 2.77 -3.82
C VAL A 36 6.08 3.65 -4.13
N LYS A 37 6.53 4.44 -3.15
CA LYS A 37 7.70 5.31 -3.34
C LYS A 37 8.95 4.51 -3.63
N GLN A 38 9.16 3.41 -2.92
CA GLN A 38 10.31 2.54 -3.16
C GLN A 38 10.24 1.92 -4.56
N ALA A 39 9.05 1.50 -4.98
CA ALA A 39 8.88 0.94 -6.31
C ALA A 39 9.18 1.99 -7.39
N CYS A 40 8.77 3.22 -7.18
CA CYS A 40 9.07 4.32 -8.10
C CYS A 40 10.58 4.54 -8.20
N GLU A 41 11.27 4.50 -7.09
CA GLU A 41 12.73 4.65 -7.08
C GLU A 41 13.42 3.54 -7.87
N ARG A 42 12.93 2.32 -7.71
CA ARG A 42 13.47 1.17 -8.45
C ARG A 42 13.23 1.29 -9.94
N ALA A 43 12.02 1.72 -10.32
CA ALA A 43 11.71 1.93 -11.73
C ALA A 43 12.61 2.99 -12.33
N GLU A 44 12.81 4.09 -11.62
CA GLU A 44 13.65 5.19 -12.08
C GLU A 44 15.11 4.76 -12.21
N ALA A 45 15.60 3.98 -11.23
CA ALA A 45 16.98 3.47 -11.27
C ALA A 45 17.20 2.58 -12.49
N ASN A 46 16.16 1.95 -13.00
CA ASN A 46 16.23 1.12 -14.19
C ASN A 46 15.81 1.86 -15.46
N GLY A 47 15.72 3.17 -15.39
CA GLY A 47 15.41 4.01 -16.55
C GLY A 47 13.99 3.93 -17.04
N ARG A 48 13.06 3.46 -16.18
CA ARG A 48 11.65 3.34 -16.56
C ARG A 48 10.80 4.42 -15.93
N LYS A 49 9.73 4.76 -16.60
CA LYS A 49 8.71 5.69 -16.08
C LYS A 49 7.45 4.96 -15.61
N THR A 50 7.42 3.65 -15.82
CA THR A 50 6.28 2.82 -15.43
C THR A 50 6.67 1.96 -14.23
N VAL A 51 5.88 2.04 -13.16
CA VAL A 51 6.06 1.21 -11.98
C VAL A 51 5.38 -0.13 -12.25
N MET A 52 6.10 -1.20 -12.02
CA MET A 52 5.61 -2.55 -12.28
C MET A 52 5.64 -3.42 -11.02
N ALA A 53 4.92 -4.53 -11.04
CA ALA A 53 4.87 -5.44 -9.90
C ALA A 53 6.26 -5.90 -9.48
N LYS A 54 7.17 -6.06 -10.41
CA LYS A 54 8.54 -6.51 -10.11
C LYS A 54 9.35 -5.45 -9.36
N ASP A 55 8.83 -4.23 -9.24
CA ASP A 55 9.50 -3.16 -8.50
C ASP A 55 9.21 -3.21 -7.01
N LEU A 56 8.27 -4.05 -6.60
CA LEU A 56 7.93 -4.22 -5.19
C LEU A 56 8.99 -5.01 -4.42
#